data_d31764210ba2b6afb82b2a80622ee55e
#
_entry.id   d31764210ba2b6afb82b2a80622ee55e
#
_cell.length_a   1.000
_cell.length_b   1.000
_cell.length_c   1.000
_cell.angle_alpha   90.00
_cell.angle_beta   90.00
_cell.angle_gamma   90.00
#
_symmetry.space_group_name_H-M   'P 1'
#
loop_
_entity.id
_entity.type
_entity.pdbx_description
1 polymer ?
#
loop_
_entity_poly.entity_id
_entity_poly.type
_entity_poly.pdbx_seq_one_letter_code
_entity_poly.pdbx_strand_id
1 'polypeptide(L)'
;MVIGSVTDGYLPQEEQFQNTRKLLEQLKGSGAEILICTKSDLVVRDIDLLREIGKVTVSWSINTLDEDFRRDIDKAASIERRLCAMKRVYDAGIRTVCFIAPVFPGITDFEAIFHRVKNQCDLVWLENLNLRGGFKQKILGYIQEKHPELTSLYQEIYQKGDRSYFRGLEQQAEQLATENGCPFVDNELPYGRSEPGHPVIVDYFYHEEVRGSENTGKRSRKK
;
A
#
# COMPACT_ATOMS: atom_id res chain seq x y z
N MET A 1 10.56 12.75 -2.45
CA MET A 1 11.28 12.02 -1.37
C MET A 1 10.36 10.98 -0.78
N VAL A 2 10.88 9.78 -0.40
CA VAL A 2 10.09 8.73 0.27
C VAL A 2 10.60 8.54 1.69
N ILE A 3 9.68 8.53 2.67
CA ILE A 3 9.95 8.25 4.08
C ILE A 3 9.20 6.94 4.42
N GLY A 4 9.88 5.99 5.04
CA GLY A 4 9.25 4.75 5.49
C GLY A 4 9.20 3.60 4.47
N SER A 5 9.91 3.69 3.34
CA SER A 5 9.91 2.63 2.32
C SER A 5 10.60 1.32 2.76
N VAL A 6 11.51 1.39 3.72
CA VAL A 6 12.25 0.22 4.26
C VAL A 6 11.91 0.00 5.73
N THR A 7 11.97 1.07 6.51
CA THR A 7 11.64 1.08 7.94
C THR A 7 10.66 2.20 8.20
N ASP A 8 9.58 1.91 8.91
CA ASP A 8 8.54 2.89 9.22
C ASP A 8 9.15 4.09 9.97
N GLY A 9 8.92 5.31 9.45
CA GLY A 9 9.38 6.54 10.09
C GLY A 9 8.64 6.88 11.39
N TYR A 10 7.52 6.21 11.65
CA TYR A 10 6.65 6.41 12.81
C TYR A 10 6.63 5.19 13.74
N LEU A 11 7.80 4.58 13.95
CA LEU A 11 7.97 3.56 14.99
C LEU A 11 7.60 4.13 16.37
N PRO A 12 7.29 3.28 17.38
CA PRO A 12 6.93 3.76 18.73
C PRO A 12 7.96 4.71 19.34
N GLN A 13 9.26 4.54 19.03
CA GLN A 13 10.34 5.41 19.49
C GLN A 13 10.24 6.84 18.93
N GLU A 14 9.55 7.04 17.82
CA GLU A 14 9.33 8.36 17.22
C GLU A 14 8.49 9.27 18.13
N GLU A 15 7.67 8.70 19.00
CA GLU A 15 6.93 9.48 20.02
C GLU A 15 7.89 10.27 20.93
N GLN A 16 9.01 9.64 21.30
CA GLN A 16 10.03 10.23 22.18
C GLN A 16 11.05 11.07 21.40
N PHE A 17 11.64 10.50 20.33
CA PHE A 17 12.79 11.10 19.66
C PHE A 17 12.42 12.15 18.62
N GLN A 18 11.22 12.08 18.03
CA GLN A 18 10.67 13.03 17.06
C GLN A 18 11.59 13.28 15.84
N ASN A 19 12.31 12.26 15.39
CA ASN A 19 13.25 12.39 14.28
C ASN A 19 12.54 12.67 12.96
N THR A 20 11.41 11.98 12.70
CA THR A 20 10.59 12.23 11.52
C THR A 20 9.98 13.63 11.56
N ARG A 21 9.46 14.06 12.73
CA ARG A 21 8.97 15.43 12.91
C ARG A 21 10.03 16.48 12.62
N LYS A 22 11.23 16.32 13.20
CA LYS A 22 12.36 17.24 12.96
C LYS A 22 12.78 17.27 11.49
N LEU A 23 12.74 16.11 10.80
CA LEU A 23 13.00 16.05 9.38
C LEU A 23 11.94 16.84 8.59
N LEU A 24 10.66 16.66 8.90
CA LEU A 24 9.57 17.39 8.25
C LEU A 24 9.70 18.93 8.48
N GLU A 25 10.11 19.35 9.66
CA GLU A 25 10.40 20.77 9.95
C GLU A 25 11.46 21.37 9.01
N GLN A 26 12.51 20.60 8.70
CA GLN A 26 13.57 21.02 7.76
C GLN A 26 13.11 21.02 6.29
N LEU A 27 12.04 20.31 5.97
CA LEU A 27 11.50 20.22 4.60
C LEU A 27 10.48 21.31 4.27
N LYS A 28 10.09 22.14 5.23
CA LYS A 28 9.23 23.29 4.99
C LYS A 28 9.85 24.22 3.95
N GLY A 29 9.04 24.66 2.99
CA GLY A 29 9.48 25.55 1.95
C GLY A 29 10.46 24.98 0.91
N SER A 30 10.84 23.68 1.03
CA SER A 30 11.76 23.04 0.07
C SER A 30 11.15 22.80 -1.32
N GLY A 31 9.81 22.82 -1.44
CA GLY A 31 9.09 22.43 -2.66
C GLY A 31 9.12 20.93 -2.97
N ALA A 32 9.71 20.11 -2.08
CA ALA A 32 9.82 18.68 -2.27
C ALA A 32 8.45 17.98 -2.21
N GLU A 33 8.25 17.02 -3.10
CA GLU A 33 7.14 16.08 -3.00
C GLU A 33 7.53 14.94 -2.04
N ILE A 34 6.68 14.66 -1.05
CA ILE A 34 6.96 13.70 0.02
C ILE A 34 5.90 12.61 0.00
N LEU A 35 6.35 11.35 -0.07
CA LEU A 35 5.53 10.17 0.17
C LEU A 35 5.95 9.57 1.53
N ILE A 36 5.00 9.46 2.45
CA ILE A 36 5.19 8.81 3.76
C ILE A 36 4.49 7.47 3.73
N CYS A 37 5.23 6.38 3.87
CA CYS A 37 4.69 5.03 4.01
C CYS A 37 4.70 4.61 5.48
N THR A 38 3.56 4.23 6.04
CA THR A 38 3.46 3.90 7.46
C THR A 38 2.38 2.85 7.76
N LYS A 39 2.53 2.15 8.88
CA LYS A 39 1.50 1.34 9.54
C LYS A 39 1.10 1.95 10.89
N SER A 40 1.57 3.16 11.18
CA SER A 40 1.37 3.83 12.47
C SER A 40 0.24 4.86 12.38
N ASP A 41 -0.42 5.09 13.49
CA ASP A 41 -1.35 6.20 13.67
C ASP A 41 -0.65 7.48 14.20
N LEU A 42 0.64 7.37 14.61
CA LEU A 42 1.40 8.48 15.17
C LEU A 42 1.61 9.65 14.18
N VAL A 43 1.56 9.38 12.87
CA VAL A 43 1.68 10.42 11.83
C VAL A 43 0.64 11.55 11.98
N VAL A 44 -0.48 11.28 12.63
CA VAL A 44 -1.53 12.25 12.93
C VAL A 44 -1.02 13.43 13.79
N ARG A 45 0.00 13.19 14.62
CA ARG A 45 0.68 14.23 15.40
C ARG A 45 1.23 15.36 14.52
N ASP A 46 1.65 15.03 13.31
CA ASP A 46 2.39 15.92 12.43
C ASP A 46 1.53 16.53 11.30
N ILE A 47 0.19 16.43 11.38
CA ILE A 47 -0.74 17.02 10.40
C ILE A 47 -0.48 18.52 10.15
N ASP A 48 -0.11 19.26 11.19
CA ASP A 48 0.26 20.67 11.09
C ASP A 48 1.39 20.88 10.07
N LEU A 49 2.48 20.13 10.20
CA LEU A 49 3.64 20.19 9.31
C LEU A 49 3.30 19.68 7.89
N LEU A 50 2.56 18.57 7.79
CA LEU A 50 2.18 18.00 6.51
C LEU A 50 1.34 18.98 5.67
N ARG A 51 0.45 19.74 6.30
CA ARG A 51 -0.33 20.79 5.66
C ARG A 51 0.53 21.98 5.23
N GLU A 52 1.48 22.38 6.06
CA GLU A 52 2.39 23.50 5.75
C GLU A 52 3.32 23.17 4.58
N ILE A 53 3.83 21.94 4.50
CA ILE A 53 4.65 21.47 3.36
C ILE A 53 3.81 21.39 2.07
N GLY A 54 2.56 20.97 2.15
CA GLY A 54 1.56 21.01 1.09
C GLY A 54 1.65 19.88 0.05
N LYS A 55 2.86 19.45 -0.36
CA LYS A 55 3.06 18.37 -1.34
C LYS A 55 3.37 17.03 -0.65
N VAL A 56 2.47 16.61 0.22
CA VAL A 56 2.63 15.37 0.99
C VAL A 56 1.52 14.39 0.66
N THR A 57 1.91 13.13 0.49
CA THR A 57 1.03 11.97 0.40
C THR A 57 1.35 11.04 1.55
N VAL A 58 0.33 10.59 2.30
CA VAL A 58 0.51 9.59 3.36
C VAL A 58 -0.15 8.29 2.92
N SER A 59 0.61 7.21 2.95
CA SER A 59 0.21 5.87 2.51
C SER A 59 0.22 4.91 3.69
N TRP A 60 -0.94 4.30 3.98
CA TRP A 60 -1.07 3.25 4.98
C TRP A 60 -1.14 1.88 4.34
N SER A 61 -0.30 0.95 4.80
CA SER A 61 -0.46 -0.46 4.46
C SER A 61 -1.61 -1.05 5.26
N ILE A 62 -2.68 -1.45 4.53
CA ILE A 62 -3.87 -2.14 5.07
C ILE A 62 -4.17 -3.29 4.12
N ASN A 63 -3.74 -4.48 4.45
CA ASN A 63 -3.83 -5.66 3.58
C ASN A 63 -4.83 -6.71 4.09
N THR A 64 -5.50 -6.42 5.18
CA THR A 64 -6.57 -7.23 5.76
C THR A 64 -7.46 -6.38 6.66
N LEU A 65 -8.69 -6.82 6.90
CA LEU A 65 -9.57 -6.32 7.96
C LEU A 65 -9.66 -7.30 9.14
N ASP A 66 -8.98 -8.44 9.06
CA ASP A 66 -8.88 -9.43 10.12
C ASP A 66 -7.72 -9.10 11.07
N GLU A 67 -8.03 -8.78 12.33
CA GLU A 67 -7.04 -8.43 13.35
C GLU A 67 -6.21 -9.64 13.82
N ASP A 68 -6.74 -10.86 13.72
CA ASP A 68 -5.98 -12.06 14.10
C ASP A 68 -4.90 -12.33 13.05
N PHE A 69 -5.26 -12.31 11.77
CA PHE A 69 -4.29 -12.39 10.68
C PHE A 69 -3.26 -11.24 10.75
N ARG A 70 -3.72 -9.99 10.99
CA ARG A 70 -2.81 -8.86 11.15
C ARG A 70 -1.79 -9.09 12.26
N ARG A 71 -2.20 -9.60 13.44
CA ARG A 71 -1.30 -9.88 14.57
C ARG A 71 -0.25 -10.94 14.25
N ASP A 72 -0.60 -11.91 13.40
CA ASP A 72 0.33 -12.93 12.96
C ASP A 72 1.39 -12.39 11.99
N ILE A 73 1.02 -11.42 11.15
CA ILE A 73 1.89 -10.89 10.08
C ILE A 73 2.70 -9.68 10.52
N ASP A 74 2.14 -8.77 11.32
CA ASP A 74 2.85 -7.59 11.80
C ASP A 74 2.47 -7.20 13.24
N LYS A 75 3.36 -6.42 13.88
CA LYS A 75 3.18 -5.91 15.25
C LYS A 75 2.86 -4.42 15.29
N ALA A 76 2.52 -3.82 14.16
CA ALA A 76 2.23 -2.40 14.09
C ALA A 76 0.85 -2.04 14.69
N ALA A 77 0.39 -0.80 14.52
CA ALA A 77 -0.91 -0.35 15.01
C ALA A 77 -2.05 -1.23 14.48
N SER A 78 -3.12 -1.36 15.26
CA SER A 78 -4.31 -2.12 14.85
C SER A 78 -4.93 -1.53 13.57
N ILE A 79 -5.71 -2.34 12.86
CA ILE A 79 -6.39 -1.92 11.61
C ILE A 79 -7.24 -0.69 11.89
N GLU A 80 -8.03 -0.69 12.95
CA GLU A 80 -8.91 0.45 13.28
C GLU A 80 -8.11 1.72 13.61
N ARG A 81 -6.97 1.63 14.29
CA ARG A 81 -6.09 2.80 14.52
C ARG A 81 -5.54 3.35 13.21
N ARG A 82 -5.12 2.48 12.27
CA ARG A 82 -4.67 2.91 10.93
C ARG A 82 -5.79 3.60 10.16
N LEU A 83 -7.00 3.03 10.15
CA LEU A 83 -8.18 3.59 9.47
C LEU A 83 -8.58 4.94 10.06
N CYS A 84 -8.61 5.06 11.39
CA CYS A 84 -8.90 6.34 12.06
C CYS A 84 -7.84 7.41 11.74
N ALA A 85 -6.55 7.02 11.71
CA ALA A 85 -5.47 7.93 11.35
C ALA A 85 -5.58 8.39 9.89
N MET A 86 -5.83 7.47 8.95
CA MET A 86 -6.08 7.77 7.54
C MET A 86 -7.21 8.79 7.38
N LYS A 87 -8.36 8.54 8.04
CA LYS A 87 -9.51 9.44 8.00
C LYS A 87 -9.16 10.85 8.48
N ARG A 88 -8.44 10.98 9.60
CA ARG A 88 -8.03 12.27 10.14
C ARG A 88 -7.09 13.05 9.19
N VAL A 89 -6.17 12.37 8.55
CA VAL A 89 -5.25 12.98 7.58
C VAL A 89 -5.98 13.37 6.30
N TYR A 90 -6.89 12.51 5.82
CA TYR A 90 -7.77 12.80 4.67
C TYR A 90 -8.64 14.05 4.92
N ASP A 91 -9.31 14.12 6.08
CA ASP A 91 -10.16 15.25 6.46
C ASP A 91 -9.37 16.55 6.65
N ALA A 92 -8.09 16.46 6.98
CA ALA A 92 -7.18 17.60 7.03
C ALA A 92 -6.76 18.13 5.63
N GLY A 93 -7.26 17.53 4.55
CA GLY A 93 -6.98 17.93 3.18
C GLY A 93 -5.66 17.39 2.61
N ILE A 94 -5.01 16.47 3.31
CA ILE A 94 -3.76 15.84 2.88
C ILE A 94 -4.09 14.62 2.02
N ARG A 95 -3.34 14.43 0.93
CA ARG A 95 -3.51 13.28 0.04
C ARG A 95 -3.20 11.98 0.76
N THR A 96 -4.11 11.00 0.66
CA THR A 96 -3.99 9.72 1.35
C THR A 96 -4.10 8.53 0.40
N VAL A 97 -3.39 7.46 0.74
CA VAL A 97 -3.37 6.20 -0.01
C VAL A 97 -3.66 5.04 0.92
N CYS A 98 -4.64 4.21 0.56
CA CYS A 98 -4.77 2.88 1.11
C CYS A 98 -3.90 1.93 0.28
N PHE A 99 -2.78 1.50 0.83
CA PHE A 99 -1.85 0.59 0.19
C PHE A 99 -2.18 -0.86 0.60
N ILE A 100 -2.88 -1.58 -0.26
CA ILE A 100 -3.21 -2.99 -0.05
C ILE A 100 -2.01 -3.83 -0.51
N ALA A 101 -0.97 -3.80 0.31
CA ALA A 101 0.31 -4.43 0.02
C ALA A 101 0.93 -5.07 1.28
N PRO A 102 1.33 -6.33 1.14
CA PRO A 102 1.06 -7.17 -0.01
C PRO A 102 -0.36 -7.76 0.01
N VAL A 103 -0.92 -8.02 -1.18
CA VAL A 103 -2.13 -8.85 -1.34
C VAL A 103 -1.75 -10.31 -1.10
N PHE A 104 -2.32 -10.92 -0.05
CA PHE A 104 -2.16 -12.33 0.27
C PHE A 104 -3.23 -13.15 -0.47
N PRO A 105 -2.85 -14.03 -1.42
CA PRO A 105 -3.81 -14.82 -2.19
C PRO A 105 -4.78 -15.62 -1.30
N GLY A 106 -6.09 -15.46 -1.56
CA GLY A 106 -7.15 -16.14 -0.81
C GLY A 106 -7.42 -15.62 0.61
N ILE A 107 -6.64 -14.62 1.09
CA ILE A 107 -6.78 -14.04 2.44
C ILE A 107 -7.16 -12.57 2.39
N THR A 108 -6.50 -11.79 1.53
CA THR A 108 -6.81 -10.37 1.38
C THR A 108 -8.13 -10.18 0.64
N ASP A 109 -9.15 -9.70 1.32
CA ASP A 109 -10.41 -9.25 0.74
C ASP A 109 -10.28 -7.75 0.38
N PHE A 110 -9.81 -7.49 -0.86
CA PHE A 110 -9.57 -6.11 -1.29
C PHE A 110 -10.86 -5.34 -1.52
N GLU A 111 -11.96 -6.00 -1.88
CA GLU A 111 -13.27 -5.39 -2.06
C GLU A 111 -13.81 -4.87 -0.71
N ALA A 112 -13.77 -5.70 0.33
CA ALA A 112 -14.16 -5.26 1.68
C ALA A 112 -13.29 -4.10 2.17
N ILE A 113 -11.96 -4.15 1.93
CA ILE A 113 -11.06 -3.04 2.25
C ILE A 113 -11.45 -1.79 1.46
N PHE A 114 -11.68 -1.88 0.15
CA PHE A 114 -12.12 -0.76 -0.69
C PHE A 114 -13.39 -0.09 -0.11
N HIS A 115 -14.42 -0.88 0.16
CA HIS A 115 -15.66 -0.34 0.72
C HIS A 115 -15.46 0.33 2.09
N ARG A 116 -14.50 -0.15 2.88
CA ARG A 116 -14.16 0.44 4.17
C ARG A 116 -13.42 1.77 4.06
N VAL A 117 -12.63 1.98 2.98
CA VAL A 117 -11.71 3.13 2.86
C VAL A 117 -12.11 4.16 1.80
N LYS A 118 -13.00 3.87 0.86
CA LYS A 118 -13.30 4.73 -0.30
C LYS A 118 -13.66 6.18 0.03
N ASN A 119 -14.18 6.44 1.24
CA ASN A 119 -14.53 7.79 1.70
C ASN A 119 -13.42 8.45 2.53
N GLN A 120 -12.21 7.88 2.55
CA GLN A 120 -11.12 8.38 3.39
C GLN A 120 -9.74 8.19 2.76
N CYS A 121 -9.68 7.96 1.45
CA CYS A 121 -8.43 7.94 0.69
C CYS A 121 -8.65 8.45 -0.73
N ASP A 122 -7.57 8.88 -1.36
CA ASP A 122 -7.53 9.34 -2.75
C ASP A 122 -7.13 8.21 -3.70
N LEU A 123 -6.36 7.24 -3.21
CA LEU A 123 -5.96 6.05 -3.95
C LEU A 123 -6.18 4.79 -3.14
N VAL A 124 -6.59 3.72 -3.82
CA VAL A 124 -6.45 2.33 -3.37
C VAL A 124 -5.44 1.66 -4.28
N TRP A 125 -4.30 1.27 -3.73
CA TRP A 125 -3.15 0.78 -4.48
C TRP A 125 -2.92 -0.69 -4.14
N LEU A 126 -3.01 -1.57 -5.16
CA LEU A 126 -2.89 -3.01 -5.04
C LEU A 126 -1.48 -3.47 -5.46
N GLU A 127 -0.78 -4.20 -4.58
CA GLU A 127 0.52 -4.80 -4.90
C GLU A 127 0.56 -6.27 -4.50
N ASN A 128 1.08 -7.12 -5.38
CA ASN A 128 1.15 -8.56 -5.13
C ASN A 128 2.17 -8.92 -4.04
N LEU A 129 1.89 -9.99 -3.32
CA LEU A 129 2.86 -10.60 -2.41
C LEU A 129 4.04 -11.16 -3.20
N ASN A 130 5.24 -10.63 -2.93
CA ASN A 130 6.47 -11.02 -3.59
C ASN A 130 7.34 -11.86 -2.64
N LEU A 131 7.31 -13.19 -2.79
CA LEU A 131 8.04 -14.12 -1.93
C LEU A 131 9.47 -14.35 -2.41
N ARG A 132 10.44 -13.77 -1.71
CA ARG A 132 11.87 -13.91 -2.02
C ARG A 132 12.67 -14.41 -0.81
N GLY A 133 13.77 -15.13 -1.08
CA GLY A 133 14.73 -15.57 -0.07
C GLY A 133 14.12 -16.34 1.10
N GLY A 134 14.64 -16.13 2.30
CA GLY A 134 14.20 -16.81 3.52
C GLY A 134 12.78 -16.44 3.96
N PHE A 135 12.25 -15.31 3.53
CA PHE A 135 10.88 -14.89 3.80
C PHE A 135 9.86 -15.82 3.12
N LYS A 136 10.18 -16.33 1.92
CA LYS A 136 9.34 -17.30 1.19
C LYS A 136 9.01 -18.52 2.03
N GLN A 137 10.01 -19.13 2.65
CA GLN A 137 9.81 -20.33 3.46
C GLN A 137 8.92 -20.07 4.69
N LYS A 138 9.08 -18.90 5.33
CA LYS A 138 8.27 -18.51 6.48
C LYS A 138 6.80 -18.36 6.12
N ILE A 139 6.50 -17.68 5.02
CA ILE A 139 5.12 -17.49 4.57
C ILE A 139 4.49 -18.80 4.10
N LEU A 140 5.20 -19.61 3.32
CA LEU A 140 4.67 -20.91 2.89
C LEU A 140 4.41 -21.83 4.08
N GLY A 141 5.28 -21.84 5.10
CA GLY A 141 5.06 -22.57 6.33
C GLY A 141 3.86 -22.07 7.12
N TYR A 142 3.70 -20.74 7.23
CA TYR A 142 2.54 -20.14 7.86
C TYR A 142 1.23 -20.54 7.16
N ILE A 143 1.19 -20.45 5.83
CA ILE A 143 0.02 -20.85 5.03
C ILE A 143 -0.30 -22.34 5.28
N GLN A 144 0.70 -23.20 5.21
CA GLN A 144 0.50 -24.64 5.44
C GLN A 144 -0.05 -24.95 6.85
N GLU A 145 0.36 -24.18 7.85
CA GLU A 145 -0.07 -24.38 9.26
C GLU A 145 -1.45 -23.79 9.54
N LYS A 146 -1.69 -22.54 9.09
CA LYS A 146 -2.88 -21.76 9.47
C LYS A 146 -4.00 -21.77 8.42
N HIS A 147 -3.64 -21.98 7.16
CA HIS A 147 -4.55 -21.95 6.00
C HIS A 147 -4.25 -23.13 5.05
N PRO A 148 -4.32 -24.39 5.54
CA PRO A 148 -3.92 -25.56 4.74
C PRO A 148 -4.70 -25.69 3.43
N GLU A 149 -5.94 -25.19 3.36
CA GLU A 149 -6.78 -25.13 2.16
C GLU A 149 -6.18 -24.25 1.05
N LEU A 150 -5.33 -23.29 1.38
CA LEU A 150 -4.66 -22.40 0.42
C LEU A 150 -3.30 -22.91 -0.06
N THR A 151 -2.81 -24.02 0.51
CA THR A 151 -1.47 -24.55 0.19
C THR A 151 -1.29 -24.77 -1.32
N SER A 152 -2.27 -25.37 -2.00
CA SER A 152 -2.21 -25.62 -3.45
C SER A 152 -2.14 -24.29 -4.23
N LEU A 153 -2.94 -23.30 -3.87
CA LEU A 153 -2.93 -21.98 -4.51
C LEU A 153 -1.54 -21.31 -4.41
N TYR A 154 -0.93 -21.35 -3.23
CA TYR A 154 0.41 -20.76 -3.01
C TYR A 154 1.50 -21.55 -3.76
N GLN A 155 1.37 -22.86 -3.90
CA GLN A 155 2.28 -23.67 -4.74
C GLN A 155 2.17 -23.30 -6.22
N GLU A 156 0.96 -23.17 -6.77
CA GLU A 156 0.76 -22.74 -8.17
C GLU A 156 1.39 -21.37 -8.43
N ILE A 157 1.10 -20.40 -7.58
CA ILE A 157 1.61 -19.01 -7.76
C ILE A 157 3.12 -18.95 -7.57
N TYR A 158 3.65 -19.48 -6.45
CA TYR A 158 5.03 -19.17 -6.01
C TYR A 158 6.05 -20.25 -6.33
N GLN A 159 5.63 -21.47 -6.68
CA GLN A 159 6.54 -22.53 -7.10
C GLN A 159 6.48 -22.78 -8.61
N LYS A 160 5.27 -22.74 -9.21
CA LYS A 160 5.09 -22.95 -10.65
C LYS A 160 5.07 -21.64 -11.46
N GLY A 161 4.93 -20.49 -10.80
CA GLY A 161 4.93 -19.17 -11.45
C GLY A 161 3.61 -18.83 -12.14
N ASP A 162 2.50 -19.46 -11.72
CA ASP A 162 1.18 -19.16 -12.30
C ASP A 162 0.69 -17.78 -11.86
N ARG A 163 0.34 -16.94 -12.82
CA ARG A 163 -0.16 -15.57 -12.60
C ARG A 163 -1.68 -15.45 -12.77
N SER A 164 -2.39 -16.55 -13.02
CA SER A 164 -3.83 -16.53 -13.28
C SER A 164 -4.62 -15.90 -12.13
N TYR A 165 -4.21 -16.17 -10.88
CA TYR A 165 -4.82 -15.57 -9.70
C TYR A 165 -4.78 -14.02 -9.73
N PHE A 166 -3.61 -13.43 -9.94
CA PHE A 166 -3.46 -11.98 -9.94
C PHE A 166 -4.09 -11.32 -11.16
N ARG A 167 -4.11 -12.00 -12.34
CA ARG A 167 -4.88 -11.51 -13.50
C ARG A 167 -6.39 -11.53 -13.23
N GLY A 168 -6.89 -12.54 -12.53
CA GLY A 168 -8.29 -12.57 -12.10
C GLY A 168 -8.59 -11.44 -11.11
N LEU A 169 -7.66 -11.15 -10.22
CA LEU A 169 -7.80 -10.06 -9.24
C LEU A 169 -7.76 -8.68 -9.89
N GLU A 170 -6.92 -8.48 -10.91
CA GLU A 170 -6.89 -7.27 -11.75
C GLU A 170 -8.26 -7.01 -12.41
N GLN A 171 -8.84 -8.05 -13.04
CA GLN A 171 -10.18 -7.94 -13.65
C GLN A 171 -11.26 -7.61 -12.61
N GLN A 172 -11.20 -8.21 -11.43
CA GLN A 172 -12.12 -7.88 -10.32
C GLN A 172 -11.94 -6.43 -9.84
N ALA A 173 -10.70 -5.94 -9.78
CA ALA A 173 -10.43 -4.55 -9.39
C ALA A 173 -10.93 -3.54 -10.43
N GLU A 174 -10.79 -3.83 -11.73
CA GLU A 174 -11.34 -3.03 -12.82
C GLU A 174 -12.88 -3.02 -12.79
N GLN A 175 -13.50 -4.17 -12.55
CA GLN A 175 -14.95 -4.29 -12.40
C GLN A 175 -15.43 -3.49 -11.19
N LEU A 176 -14.79 -3.63 -10.03
CA LEU A 176 -15.12 -2.88 -8.81
C LEU A 176 -15.01 -1.37 -9.03
N ALA A 177 -13.98 -0.91 -9.75
CA ALA A 177 -13.82 0.49 -10.13
C ALA A 177 -15.00 0.97 -10.97
N THR A 178 -15.37 0.22 -12.01
CA THR A 178 -16.49 0.53 -12.90
C THR A 178 -17.82 0.62 -12.14
N GLU A 179 -18.11 -0.36 -11.28
CA GLU A 179 -19.35 -0.42 -10.48
C GLU A 179 -19.48 0.72 -9.47
N ASN A 180 -18.35 1.27 -9.01
CA ASN A 180 -18.32 2.38 -8.05
C ASN A 180 -18.03 3.74 -8.70
N GLY A 181 -17.93 3.83 -10.04
CA GLY A 181 -17.62 5.07 -10.75
C GLY A 181 -16.22 5.62 -10.43
N CYS A 182 -15.29 4.74 -10.07
CA CYS A 182 -13.90 5.07 -9.75
C CYS A 182 -13.01 4.97 -10.99
N PRO A 183 -12.00 5.83 -11.15
CA PRO A 183 -10.95 5.61 -12.14
C PRO A 183 -10.14 4.36 -11.81
N PHE A 184 -9.77 3.61 -12.86
CA PHE A 184 -8.84 2.48 -12.76
C PHE A 184 -7.58 2.77 -13.59
N VAL A 185 -6.41 2.46 -13.05
CA VAL A 185 -5.11 2.74 -13.68
C VAL A 185 -4.19 1.54 -13.48
N ASP A 186 -3.56 1.11 -14.57
CA ASP A 186 -2.57 0.03 -14.59
C ASP A 186 -1.15 0.60 -14.48
N ASN A 187 -0.41 0.17 -13.47
CA ASN A 187 1.01 0.46 -13.22
C ASN A 187 1.42 1.95 -13.23
N GLU A 188 0.48 2.86 -13.11
CA GLU A 188 0.72 4.29 -12.99
C GLU A 188 0.24 4.84 -11.64
N LEU A 189 0.92 5.87 -11.14
CA LEU A 189 0.52 6.57 -9.92
C LEU A 189 0.01 7.96 -10.29
N PRO A 190 -1.30 8.16 -10.36
CA PRO A 190 -1.87 9.47 -10.68
C PRO A 190 -1.55 10.48 -9.59
N TYR A 191 -1.42 11.75 -9.97
CA TYR A 191 -1.19 12.86 -9.06
C TYR A 191 -2.52 13.52 -8.66
N GLY A 192 -2.50 14.21 -7.50
CA GLY A 192 -3.61 15.00 -7.03
C GLY A 192 -4.58 14.24 -6.11
N ARG A 193 -5.65 14.95 -5.76
CA ARG A 193 -6.76 14.43 -4.95
C ARG A 193 -7.84 13.85 -5.86
N SER A 194 -8.47 12.77 -5.42
CA SER A 194 -9.66 12.22 -6.07
C SER A 194 -10.94 12.95 -5.62
N GLU A 195 -12.04 12.72 -6.32
CA GLU A 195 -13.35 13.10 -5.82
C GLU A 195 -13.71 12.29 -4.57
N PRO A 196 -14.33 12.89 -3.53
CA PRO A 196 -14.72 12.17 -2.33
C PRO A 196 -15.61 10.96 -2.65
N GLY A 197 -15.22 9.80 -2.12
CA GLY A 197 -15.91 8.53 -2.35
C GLY A 197 -15.53 7.81 -3.66
N HIS A 198 -14.71 8.43 -4.52
CA HIS A 198 -14.26 7.87 -5.80
C HIS A 198 -12.71 7.84 -5.88
N PRO A 199 -12.04 7.07 -4.99
CA PRO A 199 -10.58 6.95 -5.06
C PRO A 199 -10.16 6.30 -6.37
N VAL A 200 -8.98 6.64 -6.87
CA VAL A 200 -8.39 5.92 -8.00
C VAL A 200 -7.95 4.55 -7.53
N ILE A 201 -8.38 3.49 -8.22
CA ILE A 201 -7.88 2.13 -8.00
C ILE A 201 -6.67 1.91 -8.90
N VAL A 202 -5.55 1.54 -8.31
CA VAL A 202 -4.29 1.30 -9.03
C VAL A 202 -3.93 -0.16 -8.93
N ASP A 203 -3.89 -0.84 -10.07
CA ASP A 203 -3.23 -2.12 -10.19
C ASP A 203 -1.72 -1.90 -10.33
N TYR A 204 -0.97 -2.47 -9.41
CA TYR A 204 0.49 -2.40 -9.40
C TYR A 204 1.11 -3.79 -9.28
N PHE A 205 0.40 -4.81 -9.79
CA PHE A 205 0.90 -6.18 -9.79
C PHE A 205 2.09 -6.32 -10.75
N TYR A 206 3.13 -6.99 -10.28
CA TYR A 206 4.34 -7.26 -11.07
C TYR A 206 5.05 -6.02 -11.67
N HIS A 207 4.84 -4.84 -11.11
CA HIS A 207 5.40 -3.56 -11.58
C HIS A 207 6.94 -3.59 -11.78
N GLU A 208 7.66 -4.37 -10.97
CA GLU A 208 9.11 -4.52 -11.10
C GLU A 208 9.52 -5.18 -12.42
N GLU A 209 8.67 -6.05 -12.98
CA GLU A 209 8.92 -6.73 -14.24
C GLU A 209 8.62 -5.82 -15.43
N VAL A 210 7.58 -5.00 -15.34
CA VAL A 210 7.24 -3.98 -16.36
C VAL A 210 8.39 -2.98 -16.49
N ARG A 211 8.91 -2.46 -15.38
CA ARG A 211 10.07 -1.54 -15.37
C ARG A 211 11.35 -2.20 -15.90
N GLY A 212 11.53 -3.50 -15.66
CA GLY A 212 12.64 -4.28 -16.19
C GLY A 212 12.63 -4.38 -17.72
N SER A 213 11.47 -4.54 -18.34
CA SER A 213 11.29 -4.63 -19.79
C SER A 213 11.53 -3.29 -20.51
N GLU A 214 11.14 -2.16 -19.91
CA GLU A 214 11.42 -0.81 -20.45
C GLU A 214 12.92 -0.47 -20.47
N ASN A 215 13.67 -0.90 -19.46
CA ASN A 215 15.13 -0.70 -19.40
C ASN A 215 15.90 -1.56 -20.41
N THR A 216 15.42 -2.74 -20.76
CA THR A 216 16.07 -3.59 -21.79
C THR A 216 15.82 -3.05 -23.20
N GLY A 217 14.68 -2.41 -23.47
CA GLY A 217 14.37 -1.77 -24.76
C GLY A 217 15.24 -0.53 -25.07
N LYS A 218 15.74 0.18 -24.05
CA LYS A 218 16.60 1.36 -24.24
C LYS A 218 18.09 1.03 -24.49
N ARG A 219 18.54 -0.18 -24.15
CA ARG A 219 19.95 -0.60 -24.39
C ARG A 219 20.24 -1.08 -25.81
N SER A 220 19.22 -1.39 -26.62
CA SER A 220 19.41 -1.88 -28.01
C SER A 220 19.43 -0.78 -29.07
N ARG A 221 19.35 0.50 -28.73
CA ARG A 221 19.37 1.65 -29.69
C ARG A 221 20.63 2.51 -29.64
N LYS A 222 21.75 1.99 -29.13
CA LYS A 222 23.08 2.61 -29.25
C LYS A 222 24.07 1.58 -29.77
N LYS A 223 24.07 1.36 -31.06
CA LYS A 223 25.21 0.96 -31.88
C LYS A 223 25.13 1.64 -33.24
#